data_e153dac8aa63f2a9209d1004c943c30a
#
_entry.id   e153dac8aa63f2a9209d1004c943c30a
#
_cell.length_a   1.000
_cell.length_b   1.000
_cell.length_c   1.000
_cell.angle_alpha   90.00
_cell.angle_beta   90.00
_cell.angle_gamma   90.00
#
_symmetry.space_group_name_H-M   'P 1'
#
loop_
_entity.id
_entity.type
_entity.pdbx_description
1 polymer ?
#
loop_
_entity_poly.entity_id
_entity_poly.type
_entity_poly.pdbx_seq_one_letter_code
_entity_poly.pdbx_strand_id
1 'polypeptide(L)'
;MALSATQSADADNRRATLFALAAVLCWSTVASAFKLSLQYLSPLQLVTIASVVSTLFMAGVIVWRGHTAQVASAWRQSRGWFITLGFCNPFLYYLVLFNAYDLLPAQQAQPLNYTWGVVLALLSVPVLKQTLRRQDFVAGIVCYSGVLVIATQGNLSELRFEQPLGVALALLSTVIWACYWLLNTRIGGNAAVNLFLTFSCGLPWLAAAVWWQGGWQWPPLAGWVGAVYVGLFEMGIAFLLWQAALLHCDNTARISNYIYLSPPLSLLLIALLVGEHIHPATIAGLGLILLGVAIQQGLVRRLLLRRQAPLNK
;
A
#
# COMPACT_ATOMS: atom_id res chain seq x y z
N MET A 1 18.15 -20.86 -31.92
CA MET A 1 18.52 -19.82 -30.95
C MET A 1 17.36 -18.84 -30.64
N ALA A 2 16.60 -18.32 -31.62
CA ALA A 2 15.47 -17.41 -31.38
C ALA A 2 14.30 -18.03 -30.60
N LEU A 3 13.95 -19.31 -30.84
CA LEU A 3 12.88 -20.02 -30.13
C LEU A 3 13.18 -20.26 -28.65
N SER A 4 14.44 -20.39 -28.25
CA SER A 4 14.82 -20.54 -26.83
C SER A 4 14.77 -19.23 -26.06
N ALA A 5 15.03 -18.11 -26.71
CA ALA A 5 14.98 -16.77 -26.09
C ALA A 5 13.52 -16.32 -25.85
N THR A 6 12.60 -16.59 -26.80
CA THR A 6 11.17 -16.31 -26.62
C THR A 6 10.54 -17.17 -25.53
N GLN A 7 10.89 -18.45 -25.45
CA GLN A 7 10.41 -19.34 -24.37
C GLN A 7 10.92 -18.92 -22.99
N SER A 8 12.15 -18.41 -22.90
CA SER A 8 12.71 -17.88 -21.65
C SER A 8 11.98 -16.59 -21.20
N ALA A 9 11.74 -15.66 -22.13
CA ALA A 9 11.00 -14.42 -21.85
C ALA A 9 9.55 -14.69 -21.43
N ASP A 10 8.87 -15.63 -22.07
CA ASP A 10 7.50 -16.03 -21.70
C ASP A 10 7.46 -16.69 -20.31
N ALA A 11 8.46 -17.50 -19.96
CA ALA A 11 8.57 -18.11 -18.64
C ALA A 11 8.80 -17.06 -17.54
N ASP A 12 9.64 -16.06 -17.80
CA ASP A 12 9.91 -14.99 -16.86
C ASP A 12 8.69 -14.08 -16.67
N ASN A 13 7.96 -13.74 -17.71
CA ASN A 13 6.70 -12.99 -17.63
C ASN A 13 5.60 -13.76 -16.87
N ARG A 14 5.55 -15.08 -17.00
CA ARG A 14 4.64 -15.93 -16.21
C ARG A 14 5.00 -15.92 -14.73
N ARG A 15 6.29 -16.01 -14.39
CA ARG A 15 6.77 -15.86 -13.00
C ARG A 15 6.45 -14.48 -12.42
N ALA A 16 6.71 -13.41 -13.19
CA ALA A 16 6.36 -12.05 -12.80
C ALA A 16 4.86 -11.92 -12.48
N THR A 17 3.99 -12.49 -13.31
CA THR A 17 2.54 -12.50 -13.10
C THR A 17 2.17 -13.26 -11.82
N LEU A 18 2.75 -14.43 -11.57
CA LEU A 18 2.49 -15.20 -10.35
C LEU A 18 2.93 -14.46 -9.08
N PHE A 19 4.11 -13.85 -9.08
CA PHE A 19 4.58 -13.03 -7.96
C PHE A 19 3.66 -11.82 -7.72
N ALA A 20 3.23 -11.14 -8.79
CA ALA A 20 2.31 -10.01 -8.67
C ALA A 20 0.96 -10.43 -8.08
N LEU A 21 0.37 -11.52 -8.55
CA LEU A 21 -0.90 -12.03 -8.03
C LEU A 21 -0.77 -12.50 -6.59
N ALA A 22 0.34 -13.14 -6.22
CA ALA A 22 0.60 -13.52 -4.83
C ALA A 22 0.72 -12.29 -3.91
N ALA A 23 1.40 -11.22 -4.34
CA ALA A 23 1.46 -9.97 -3.60
C ALA A 23 0.08 -9.32 -3.45
N VAL A 24 -0.71 -9.30 -4.53
CA VAL A 24 -2.10 -8.79 -4.53
C VAL A 24 -2.98 -9.58 -3.56
N LEU A 25 -2.86 -10.90 -3.53
CA LEU A 25 -3.59 -11.72 -2.56
C LEU A 25 -3.19 -11.38 -1.13
N CYS A 26 -1.90 -11.23 -0.82
CA CYS A 26 -1.46 -10.77 0.49
C CYS A 26 -2.12 -9.43 0.84
N TRP A 27 -2.02 -8.41 -0.03
CA TRP A 27 -2.61 -7.10 0.22
C TRP A 27 -4.13 -7.10 0.27
N SER A 28 -4.79 -8.04 -0.38
CA SER A 28 -6.25 -8.16 -0.31
C SER A 28 -6.75 -8.62 1.06
N THR A 29 -5.96 -9.39 1.80
CA THR A 29 -6.31 -9.86 3.15
C THR A 29 -6.06 -8.82 4.25
N VAL A 30 -5.26 -7.80 3.95
CA VAL A 30 -4.67 -6.90 4.95
C VAL A 30 -5.69 -6.04 5.67
N ALA A 31 -6.68 -5.48 4.96
CA ALA A 31 -7.72 -4.66 5.58
C ALA A 31 -8.54 -5.44 6.61
N SER A 32 -8.86 -6.71 6.30
CA SER A 32 -9.50 -7.63 7.25
C SER A 32 -8.58 -7.92 8.44
N ALA A 33 -7.28 -8.17 8.18
CA ALA A 33 -6.31 -8.42 9.23
C ALA A 33 -6.14 -7.22 10.17
N PHE A 34 -6.09 -6.00 9.63
CA PHE A 34 -6.06 -4.77 10.45
C PHE A 34 -7.28 -4.68 11.35
N LYS A 35 -8.48 -4.80 10.77
CA LYS A 35 -9.72 -4.64 11.52
C LYS A 35 -9.88 -5.69 12.61
N LEU A 36 -9.55 -6.95 12.32
CA LEU A 36 -9.58 -8.03 13.32
C LEU A 36 -8.52 -7.87 14.41
N SER A 37 -7.31 -7.40 14.03
CA SER A 37 -6.23 -7.16 15.00
C SER A 37 -6.55 -6.02 15.95
N LEU A 38 -7.16 -4.94 15.44
CA LEU A 38 -7.54 -3.76 16.22
C LEU A 38 -8.68 -4.04 17.23
N GLN A 39 -9.34 -5.20 17.16
CA GLN A 39 -10.24 -5.65 18.23
C GLN A 39 -9.49 -6.02 19.52
N TYR A 40 -8.19 -6.33 19.43
CA TYR A 40 -7.36 -6.82 20.53
C TYR A 40 -6.15 -5.92 20.83
N LEU A 41 -5.81 -5.04 19.89
CA LEU A 41 -4.61 -4.20 19.94
C LEU A 41 -4.97 -2.73 19.74
N SER A 42 -4.27 -1.84 20.44
CA SER A 42 -4.26 -0.43 20.02
C SER A 42 -3.50 -0.27 18.69
N PRO A 43 -3.79 0.80 17.91
CA PRO A 43 -3.02 1.11 16.71
C PRO A 43 -1.50 1.12 16.94
N LEU A 44 -1.03 1.66 18.06
CA LEU A 44 0.39 1.69 18.40
C LEU A 44 0.96 0.31 18.70
N GLN A 45 0.23 -0.55 19.40
CA GLN A 45 0.66 -1.93 19.63
C GLN A 45 0.75 -2.70 18.31
N LEU A 46 -0.25 -2.58 17.45
CA LEU A 46 -0.28 -3.27 16.15
C LEU A 46 0.91 -2.88 15.29
N VAL A 47 1.16 -1.57 15.10
CA VAL A 47 2.29 -1.10 14.27
C VAL A 47 3.63 -1.49 14.89
N THR A 48 3.76 -1.46 16.22
CA THR A 48 5.03 -1.80 16.88
C THR A 48 5.38 -3.28 16.70
N ILE A 49 4.44 -4.20 17.00
CA ILE A 49 4.67 -5.65 16.83
C ILE A 49 4.91 -5.97 15.35
N ALA A 50 4.07 -5.48 14.46
CA ALA A 50 4.19 -5.75 13.03
C ALA A 50 5.53 -5.24 12.46
N SER A 51 6.00 -4.06 12.89
CA SER A 51 7.30 -3.52 12.47
C SER A 51 8.48 -4.34 12.98
N VAL A 52 8.43 -4.82 14.23
CA VAL A 52 9.47 -5.72 14.78
C VAL A 52 9.49 -7.02 13.99
N VAL A 53 8.32 -7.64 13.76
CA VAL A 53 8.20 -8.89 13.01
C VAL A 53 8.74 -8.72 11.58
N SER A 54 8.36 -7.66 10.89
CA SER A 54 8.85 -7.38 9.54
C SER A 54 10.38 -7.15 9.52
N THR A 55 10.90 -6.39 10.49
CA THR A 55 12.34 -6.15 10.61
C THR A 55 13.10 -7.45 10.79
N LEU A 56 12.64 -8.33 11.70
CA LEU A 56 13.26 -9.64 11.94
C LEU A 56 13.15 -10.55 10.71
N PHE A 57 12.00 -10.55 10.04
CA PHE A 57 11.81 -11.29 8.80
C PHE A 57 12.79 -10.84 7.71
N MET A 58 12.94 -9.52 7.50
CA MET A 58 13.88 -8.97 6.52
C MET A 58 15.34 -9.26 6.89
N ALA A 59 15.69 -9.21 8.18
CA ALA A 59 17.00 -9.63 8.66
C ALA A 59 17.29 -11.10 8.29
N GLY A 60 16.33 -11.99 8.53
CA GLY A 60 16.43 -13.40 8.13
C GLY A 60 16.63 -13.57 6.61
N VAL A 61 15.87 -12.83 5.79
CA VAL A 61 16.03 -12.86 4.32
C VAL A 61 17.41 -12.37 3.89
N ILE A 62 17.92 -11.30 4.50
CA ILE A 62 19.25 -10.75 4.21
C ILE A 62 20.36 -11.76 4.53
N VAL A 63 20.27 -12.41 5.70
CA VAL A 63 21.23 -13.45 6.10
C VAL A 63 21.16 -14.64 5.15
N TRP A 64 19.95 -15.13 4.89
CA TRP A 64 19.73 -16.29 3.99
C TRP A 64 20.25 -16.04 2.57
N ARG A 65 20.08 -14.81 2.03
CA ARG A 65 20.56 -14.42 0.69
C ARG A 65 22.03 -13.97 0.66
N GLY A 66 22.73 -13.94 1.78
CA GLY A 66 24.12 -13.51 1.85
C GLY A 66 24.35 -12.01 1.60
N HIS A 67 23.34 -11.17 1.85
CA HIS A 67 23.40 -9.72 1.59
C HIS A 67 23.85 -8.90 2.81
N THR A 68 24.39 -9.51 3.86
CA THR A 68 24.79 -8.84 5.11
C THR A 68 25.82 -7.73 4.91
N ALA A 69 26.78 -7.92 4.01
CA ALA A 69 27.77 -6.90 3.68
C ALA A 69 27.15 -5.62 3.07
N GLN A 70 26.02 -5.74 2.39
CA GLN A 70 25.32 -4.61 1.78
C GLN A 70 24.66 -3.70 2.83
N VAL A 71 24.31 -4.21 4.02
CA VAL A 71 23.67 -3.44 5.09
C VAL A 71 24.58 -2.29 5.56
N ALA A 72 25.84 -2.60 5.86
CA ALA A 72 26.79 -1.59 6.33
C ALA A 72 27.11 -0.54 5.24
N SER A 73 27.24 -0.95 3.97
CA SER A 73 27.49 -0.03 2.86
C SER A 73 26.29 0.88 2.60
N ALA A 74 25.06 0.34 2.54
CA ALA A 74 23.83 1.11 2.36
C ALA A 74 23.63 2.12 3.50
N TRP A 75 23.85 1.69 4.75
CA TRP A 75 23.77 2.59 5.91
C TRP A 75 24.72 3.77 5.81
N ARG A 76 26.00 3.52 5.50
CA ARG A 76 27.00 4.59 5.37
C ARG A 76 26.65 5.59 4.27
N GLN A 77 26.11 5.10 3.17
CA GLN A 77 25.77 5.92 2.01
C GLN A 77 24.52 6.76 2.22
N SER A 78 23.49 6.25 2.93
CA SER A 78 22.15 6.84 2.92
C SER A 78 21.50 6.92 4.30
N ARG A 79 22.29 6.96 5.40
CA ARG A 79 21.78 6.95 6.78
C ARG A 79 20.68 7.99 7.06
N GLY A 80 20.85 9.21 6.57
CA GLY A 80 19.88 10.28 6.77
C GLY A 80 18.52 9.96 6.11
N TRP A 81 18.57 9.35 4.92
CA TRP A 81 17.37 8.89 4.24
C TRP A 81 16.67 7.76 4.99
N PHE A 82 17.40 6.78 5.52
CA PHE A 82 16.79 5.67 6.27
C PHE A 82 16.11 6.16 7.56
N ILE A 83 16.70 7.14 8.25
CA ILE A 83 16.09 7.76 9.43
C ILE A 83 14.79 8.49 9.06
N THR A 84 14.82 9.31 8.00
CA THR A 84 13.63 10.04 7.50
C THR A 84 12.55 9.08 7.02
N LEU A 85 12.91 8.07 6.23
CA LEU A 85 11.97 7.09 5.74
C LEU A 85 11.39 6.24 6.88
N GLY A 86 12.19 5.86 7.87
CA GLY A 86 11.74 5.12 9.05
C GLY A 86 10.75 5.90 9.91
N PHE A 87 10.92 7.22 9.99
CA PHE A 87 9.92 8.09 10.60
C PHE A 87 8.63 8.14 9.77
N CYS A 88 8.72 8.25 8.44
CA CYS A 88 7.54 8.27 7.58
C CYS A 88 6.83 6.91 7.57
N ASN A 89 7.58 5.81 7.41
CA ASN A 89 7.11 4.43 7.34
C ASN A 89 8.20 3.50 7.92
N PRO A 90 7.95 2.73 8.98
CA PRO A 90 6.63 2.30 9.46
C PRO A 90 5.95 3.21 10.49
N PHE A 91 6.63 4.20 11.08
CA PHE A 91 6.08 4.91 12.24
C PHE A 91 4.83 5.72 11.88
N LEU A 92 4.98 6.83 11.14
CA LEU A 92 3.88 7.79 10.95
C LEU A 92 2.75 7.23 10.09
N TYR A 93 3.08 6.61 8.94
CA TYR A 93 2.08 6.09 8.01
C TYR A 93 1.17 5.06 8.66
N TYR A 94 1.75 3.99 9.22
CA TYR A 94 0.92 2.92 9.79
C TYR A 94 0.22 3.35 11.08
N LEU A 95 0.83 4.24 11.88
CA LEU A 95 0.14 4.77 13.04
C LEU A 95 -1.12 5.55 12.63
N VAL A 96 -1.02 6.41 11.64
CA VAL A 96 -2.17 7.18 11.11
C VAL A 96 -3.17 6.27 10.45
N LEU A 97 -2.72 5.31 9.62
CA LEU A 97 -3.59 4.36 8.93
C LEU A 97 -4.35 3.46 9.91
N PHE A 98 -3.68 2.90 10.93
CA PHE A 98 -4.35 2.00 11.87
C PHE A 98 -5.34 2.75 12.75
N ASN A 99 -5.08 4.01 13.11
CA ASN A 99 -6.09 4.86 13.76
C ASN A 99 -7.30 5.13 12.83
N ALA A 100 -7.10 5.27 11.52
CA ALA A 100 -8.22 5.37 10.58
C ALA A 100 -9.05 4.08 10.56
N TYR A 101 -8.41 2.90 10.53
CA TYR A 101 -9.10 1.60 10.59
C TYR A 101 -9.76 1.31 11.95
N ASP A 102 -9.25 1.88 13.02
CA ASP A 102 -9.88 1.80 14.34
C ASP A 102 -11.21 2.57 14.36
N LEU A 103 -11.23 3.76 13.79
CA LEU A 103 -12.38 4.65 13.75
C LEU A 103 -13.39 4.32 12.63
N LEU A 104 -12.94 3.79 11.49
CA LEU A 104 -13.77 3.51 10.33
C LEU A 104 -14.03 2.02 10.17
N PRO A 105 -15.17 1.62 9.56
CA PRO A 105 -15.29 0.31 8.96
C PRO A 105 -14.20 0.07 7.93
N ALA A 106 -13.70 -1.17 7.83
CA ALA A 106 -12.63 -1.52 6.89
C ALA A 106 -13.02 -1.25 5.43
N GLN A 107 -14.30 -1.44 5.09
CA GLN A 107 -14.87 -1.15 3.78
C GLN A 107 -14.79 0.33 3.37
N GLN A 108 -14.66 1.26 4.33
CA GLN A 108 -14.46 2.69 4.08
C GLN A 108 -12.97 3.05 4.11
N ALA A 109 -12.24 2.62 5.13
CA ALA A 109 -10.83 2.96 5.33
C ALA A 109 -9.96 2.55 4.14
N GLN A 110 -10.17 1.34 3.61
CA GLN A 110 -9.36 0.81 2.52
C GLN A 110 -9.53 1.58 1.21
N PRO A 111 -10.73 1.78 0.64
CA PRO A 111 -10.87 2.56 -0.59
C PRO A 111 -10.35 3.98 -0.46
N LEU A 112 -10.56 4.64 0.69
CA LEU A 112 -10.00 5.96 0.95
C LEU A 112 -8.47 5.96 0.87
N ASN A 113 -7.81 4.97 1.49
CA ASN A 113 -6.36 4.84 1.41
C ASN A 113 -5.88 4.58 -0.03
N TYR A 114 -6.63 3.88 -0.88
CA TYR A 114 -6.26 3.63 -2.27
C TYR A 114 -6.20 4.88 -3.16
N THR A 115 -6.64 6.04 -2.68
CA THR A 115 -6.48 7.32 -3.38
C THR A 115 -5.02 7.83 -3.41
N TRP A 116 -4.10 7.16 -2.71
CA TRP A 116 -2.67 7.51 -2.66
C TRP A 116 -2.02 7.66 -4.05
N GLY A 117 -2.48 6.92 -5.05
CA GLY A 117 -1.96 7.04 -6.41
C GLY A 117 -2.21 8.42 -7.04
N VAL A 118 -3.39 9.00 -6.79
CA VAL A 118 -3.71 10.37 -7.24
C VAL A 118 -2.89 11.40 -6.47
N VAL A 119 -2.77 11.21 -5.16
CA VAL A 119 -1.96 12.09 -4.31
C VAL A 119 -0.48 12.06 -4.73
N LEU A 120 0.04 10.87 -5.06
CA LEU A 120 1.42 10.69 -5.55
C LEU A 120 1.66 11.51 -6.83
N ALA A 121 0.73 11.50 -7.79
CA ALA A 121 0.86 12.29 -9.00
C ALA A 121 0.83 13.79 -8.71
N LEU A 122 -0.06 14.25 -7.84
CA LEU A 122 -0.11 15.67 -7.45
C LEU A 122 1.18 16.12 -6.77
N LEU A 123 1.71 15.33 -5.83
CA LEU A 123 2.95 15.62 -5.12
C LEU A 123 4.20 15.49 -6.00
N SER A 124 4.15 14.71 -7.08
CA SER A 124 5.27 14.60 -8.03
C SER A 124 5.58 15.94 -8.73
N VAL A 125 4.59 16.83 -8.85
CA VAL A 125 4.77 18.16 -9.46
C VAL A 125 5.78 19.02 -8.68
N PRO A 126 5.56 19.34 -7.39
CA PRO A 126 6.51 20.16 -6.64
C PRO A 126 7.82 19.41 -6.30
N VAL A 127 7.76 18.08 -6.09
CA VAL A 127 8.92 17.29 -5.61
C VAL A 127 9.84 16.86 -6.76
N LEU A 128 9.26 16.39 -7.87
CA LEU A 128 10.01 15.89 -9.04
C LEU A 128 9.97 16.86 -10.22
N LYS A 129 9.35 18.04 -10.08
CA LYS A 129 9.18 19.06 -11.14
C LYS A 129 8.49 18.50 -12.39
N GLN A 130 7.60 17.53 -12.21
CA GLN A 130 6.83 16.96 -13.30
C GLN A 130 5.65 17.87 -13.67
N THR A 131 5.21 17.82 -14.93
CA THR A 131 4.06 18.61 -15.41
C THR A 131 2.77 17.84 -15.19
N LEU A 132 1.78 18.49 -14.57
CA LEU A 132 0.45 17.93 -14.39
C LEU A 132 -0.27 17.86 -15.76
N ARG A 133 -0.78 16.71 -16.10
CA ARG A 133 -1.57 16.50 -17.33
C ARG A 133 -3.04 16.79 -17.04
N ARG A 134 -3.80 17.20 -18.05
CA ARG A 134 -5.26 17.38 -17.90
C ARG A 134 -5.98 16.13 -17.40
N GLN A 135 -5.49 14.95 -17.80
CA GLN A 135 -6.02 13.66 -17.31
C GLN A 135 -5.81 13.45 -15.82
N ASP A 136 -4.72 13.97 -15.22
CA ASP A 136 -4.44 13.84 -13.79
C ASP A 136 -5.44 14.70 -12.98
N PHE A 137 -5.81 15.86 -13.49
CA PHE A 137 -6.85 16.70 -12.89
C PHE A 137 -8.24 16.06 -12.94
N VAL A 138 -8.65 15.54 -14.12
CA VAL A 138 -9.91 14.81 -14.27
C VAL A 138 -9.94 13.56 -13.38
N ALA A 139 -8.84 12.82 -13.33
CA ALA A 139 -8.69 11.67 -12.46
C ALA A 139 -8.87 12.03 -10.98
N GLY A 140 -8.29 13.15 -10.55
CA GLY A 140 -8.47 13.67 -9.20
C GLY A 140 -9.93 13.94 -8.87
N ILE A 141 -10.66 14.68 -9.75
CA ILE A 141 -12.07 14.98 -9.55
C ILE A 141 -12.89 13.68 -9.42
N VAL A 142 -12.71 12.73 -10.34
CA VAL A 142 -13.45 11.46 -10.32
C VAL A 142 -13.12 10.63 -9.07
N CYS A 143 -11.85 10.55 -8.71
CA CYS A 143 -11.40 9.82 -7.52
C CYS A 143 -11.99 10.41 -6.23
N TYR A 144 -11.89 11.72 -6.04
CA TYR A 144 -12.40 12.37 -4.83
C TYR A 144 -13.93 12.47 -4.79
N SER A 145 -14.63 12.41 -5.93
CA SER A 145 -16.09 12.18 -5.94
C SER A 145 -16.42 10.82 -5.32
N GLY A 146 -15.62 9.78 -5.61
CA GLY A 146 -15.75 8.47 -4.97
C GLY A 146 -15.49 8.53 -3.45
N VAL A 147 -14.49 9.30 -3.02
CA VAL A 147 -14.23 9.56 -1.59
C VAL A 147 -15.45 10.16 -0.91
N LEU A 148 -16.07 11.19 -1.50
CA LEU A 148 -17.28 11.81 -0.96
C LEU A 148 -18.44 10.82 -0.85
N VAL A 149 -18.67 10.00 -1.88
CA VAL A 149 -19.73 8.98 -1.87
C VAL A 149 -19.52 7.97 -0.73
N ILE A 150 -18.29 7.50 -0.50
CA ILE A 150 -17.99 6.57 0.59
C ILE A 150 -18.15 7.27 1.95
N ALA A 151 -17.55 8.43 2.11
CA ALA A 151 -17.49 9.13 3.40
C ALA A 151 -18.85 9.64 3.89
N THR A 152 -19.78 9.93 2.96
CA THR A 152 -21.16 10.33 3.26
C THR A 152 -22.15 9.17 3.22
N GLN A 153 -21.67 7.93 2.98
CA GLN A 153 -22.51 6.75 2.75
C GLN A 153 -23.59 6.97 1.67
N GLY A 154 -23.29 7.80 0.68
CA GLY A 154 -24.18 8.15 -0.42
C GLY A 154 -25.16 9.29 -0.10
N ASN A 155 -25.22 9.80 1.13
CA ASN A 155 -26.09 10.93 1.48
C ASN A 155 -25.39 12.27 1.20
N LEU A 156 -25.26 12.62 -0.08
CA LEU A 156 -24.59 13.83 -0.53
C LEU A 156 -25.37 15.12 -0.18
N SER A 157 -26.66 15.02 0.11
CA SER A 157 -27.49 16.20 0.41
C SER A 157 -27.19 16.80 1.77
N GLU A 158 -26.76 15.99 2.73
CA GLU A 158 -26.48 16.47 4.10
C GLU A 158 -25.00 16.73 4.33
N LEU A 159 -24.08 16.18 3.51
CA LEU A 159 -22.61 16.23 3.66
C LEU A 159 -22.16 15.89 5.09
N ARG A 160 -22.90 15.00 5.77
CA ARG A 160 -22.54 14.55 7.12
C ARG A 160 -21.60 13.36 7.02
N PHE A 161 -20.45 13.52 7.66
CA PHE A 161 -19.50 12.42 7.87
C PHE A 161 -19.77 11.80 9.24
N GLU A 162 -20.07 10.52 9.28
CA GLU A 162 -20.29 9.82 10.57
C GLU A 162 -19.02 9.84 11.42
N GLN A 163 -17.87 9.69 10.81
CA GLN A 163 -16.56 9.66 11.46
C GLN A 163 -15.55 10.58 10.74
N PRO A 164 -15.68 11.91 10.85
CA PRO A 164 -14.86 12.86 10.08
C PRO A 164 -13.36 12.73 10.39
N LEU A 165 -13.00 12.40 11.63
CA LEU A 165 -11.61 12.19 12.03
C LEU A 165 -11.04 10.94 11.33
N GLY A 166 -11.78 9.84 11.28
CA GLY A 166 -11.36 8.62 10.59
C GLY A 166 -11.12 8.85 9.10
N VAL A 167 -12.02 9.59 8.43
CA VAL A 167 -11.87 9.98 7.02
C VAL A 167 -10.62 10.85 6.83
N ALA A 168 -10.43 11.86 7.69
CA ALA A 168 -9.25 12.73 7.63
C ALA A 168 -7.94 11.95 7.81
N LEU A 169 -7.89 11.01 8.75
CA LEU A 169 -6.73 10.16 8.97
C LEU A 169 -6.48 9.22 7.78
N ALA A 170 -7.52 8.61 7.20
CA ALA A 170 -7.38 7.78 6.01
C ALA A 170 -6.79 8.58 4.82
N LEU A 171 -7.26 9.80 4.59
CA LEU A 171 -6.73 10.68 3.55
C LEU A 171 -5.31 11.18 3.88
N LEU A 172 -5.03 11.53 5.14
CA LEU A 172 -3.69 11.92 5.57
C LEU A 172 -2.68 10.78 5.35
N SER A 173 -3.08 9.53 5.61
CA SER A 173 -2.22 8.37 5.37
C SER A 173 -1.79 8.27 3.90
N THR A 174 -2.64 8.68 2.94
CA THR A 174 -2.30 8.69 1.51
C THR A 174 -1.21 9.70 1.18
N VAL A 175 -1.24 10.86 1.84
CA VAL A 175 -0.22 11.90 1.67
C VAL A 175 1.12 11.42 2.22
N ILE A 176 1.12 10.83 3.42
CA ILE A 176 2.35 10.28 4.04
C ILE A 176 2.93 9.17 3.16
N TRP A 177 2.09 8.26 2.67
CA TRP A 177 2.48 7.17 1.79
C TRP A 177 3.06 7.67 0.46
N ALA A 178 2.43 8.66 -0.16
CA ALA A 178 2.93 9.28 -1.39
C ALA A 178 4.28 9.98 -1.16
N CYS A 179 4.45 10.71 -0.05
CA CYS A 179 5.72 11.30 0.35
C CYS A 179 6.79 10.22 0.55
N TYR A 180 6.47 9.14 1.27
CA TYR A 180 7.38 8.00 1.47
C TYR A 180 7.86 7.43 0.13
N TRP A 181 6.95 7.18 -0.82
CA TRP A 181 7.32 6.68 -2.15
C TRP A 181 8.22 7.64 -2.92
N LEU A 182 7.89 8.95 -2.92
CA LEU A 182 8.72 9.96 -3.59
C LEU A 182 10.13 10.03 -3.01
N LEU A 183 10.24 9.97 -1.69
CA LEU A 183 11.53 9.98 -1.00
C LEU A 183 12.30 8.67 -1.22
N ASN A 184 11.60 7.53 -1.21
CA ASN A 184 12.20 6.21 -1.41
C ASN A 184 12.84 6.04 -2.80
N THR A 185 12.36 6.77 -3.83
CA THR A 185 13.00 6.77 -5.16
C THR A 185 14.43 7.29 -5.15
N ARG A 186 14.84 8.00 -4.10
CA ARG A 186 16.19 8.54 -3.94
C ARG A 186 17.21 7.55 -3.41
N ILE A 187 16.75 6.38 -2.96
CA ILE A 187 17.60 5.31 -2.44
C ILE A 187 17.62 4.18 -3.47
N GLY A 188 18.81 3.94 -4.03
CA GLY A 188 19.06 2.77 -4.88
C GLY A 188 19.41 1.53 -4.05
N GLY A 189 19.69 0.41 -4.74
CA GLY A 189 20.23 -0.80 -4.12
C GLY A 189 19.21 -1.90 -3.85
N ASN A 190 19.50 -2.76 -2.90
CA ASN A 190 18.71 -3.95 -2.58
C ASN A 190 17.50 -3.57 -1.71
N ALA A 191 16.29 -3.88 -2.18
CA ALA A 191 15.06 -3.49 -1.46
C ALA A 191 14.88 -4.21 -0.12
N ALA A 192 15.31 -5.45 0.04
CA ALA A 192 15.24 -6.12 1.35
C ALA A 192 16.14 -5.41 2.38
N VAL A 193 17.34 -4.98 1.96
CA VAL A 193 18.26 -4.18 2.78
C VAL A 193 17.66 -2.81 3.09
N ASN A 194 17.07 -2.15 2.09
CA ASN A 194 16.45 -0.84 2.27
C ASN A 194 15.25 -0.90 3.23
N LEU A 195 14.36 -1.89 3.07
CA LEU A 195 13.24 -2.12 3.99
C LEU A 195 13.70 -2.42 5.40
N PHE A 196 14.70 -3.31 5.55
CA PHE A 196 15.30 -3.63 6.85
C PHE A 196 15.82 -2.38 7.56
N LEU A 197 16.64 -1.57 6.87
CA LEU A 197 17.21 -0.35 7.44
C LEU A 197 16.14 0.70 7.75
N THR A 198 15.18 0.90 6.84
CA THR A 198 14.06 1.82 7.04
C THR A 198 13.25 1.42 8.27
N PHE A 199 12.85 0.15 8.38
CA PHE A 199 12.04 -0.31 9.50
C PHE A 199 12.83 -0.32 10.81
N SER A 200 14.10 -0.72 10.78
CA SER A 200 14.99 -0.60 11.95
C SER A 200 15.08 0.84 12.47
N CYS A 201 15.13 1.84 11.57
CA CYS A 201 15.12 3.25 11.94
C CYS A 201 13.75 3.73 12.43
N GLY A 202 12.66 3.04 12.10
CA GLY A 202 11.32 3.33 12.60
C GLY A 202 11.09 2.87 14.04
N LEU A 203 11.75 1.76 14.45
CA LEU A 203 11.56 1.18 15.77
C LEU A 203 11.84 2.13 16.95
N PRO A 204 12.88 2.99 16.95
CA PRO A 204 13.09 3.97 18.01
C PRO A 204 11.94 4.94 18.19
N TRP A 205 11.30 5.38 17.10
CA TRP A 205 10.14 6.26 17.15
C TRP A 205 8.93 5.58 17.76
N LEU A 206 8.71 4.32 17.39
CA LEU A 206 7.65 3.50 17.98
C LEU A 206 7.91 3.25 19.48
N ALA A 207 9.14 2.94 19.86
CA ALA A 207 9.53 2.77 21.25
C ALA A 207 9.31 4.04 22.08
N ALA A 208 9.66 5.22 21.52
CA ALA A 208 9.42 6.50 22.15
C ALA A 208 7.91 6.79 22.32
N ALA A 209 7.09 6.46 21.31
CA ALA A 209 5.64 6.60 21.39
C ALA A 209 5.02 5.67 22.44
N VAL A 210 5.47 4.41 22.52
CA VAL A 210 5.05 3.47 23.55
C VAL A 210 5.40 3.97 24.95
N TRP A 211 6.62 4.48 25.13
CA TRP A 211 7.06 5.06 26.41
C TRP A 211 6.21 6.26 26.79
N TRP A 212 5.90 7.15 25.83
CA TRP A 212 5.06 8.33 26.03
C TRP A 212 3.63 7.99 26.44
N GLN A 213 3.08 6.88 25.95
CA GLN A 213 1.74 6.40 26.32
C GLN A 213 1.69 5.64 27.66
N GLY A 214 2.75 5.66 28.47
CA GLY A 214 2.80 5.01 29.77
C GLY A 214 3.38 3.61 29.77
N GLY A 215 4.05 3.20 28.68
CA GLY A 215 4.76 1.92 28.58
C GLY A 215 3.98 0.83 27.86
N TRP A 216 4.60 -0.35 27.82
CA TRP A 216 4.07 -1.49 27.09
C TRP A 216 3.01 -2.24 27.90
N GLN A 217 1.87 -2.48 27.31
CA GLN A 217 0.85 -3.39 27.82
C GLN A 217 0.83 -4.65 26.97
N TRP A 218 0.88 -5.82 27.64
CA TRP A 218 0.91 -7.09 26.94
C TRP A 218 -0.47 -7.44 26.36
N PRO A 219 -0.58 -7.56 25.01
CA PRO A 219 -1.84 -7.90 24.38
C PRO A 219 -2.16 -9.40 24.53
N PRO A 220 -3.45 -9.79 24.37
CA PRO A 220 -3.85 -11.18 24.33
C PRO A 220 -3.25 -11.92 23.12
N LEU A 221 -3.19 -13.26 23.17
CA LEU A 221 -2.60 -14.09 22.12
C LEU A 221 -3.20 -13.81 20.73
N ALA A 222 -4.49 -13.59 20.66
CA ALA A 222 -5.17 -13.25 19.39
C ALA A 222 -4.60 -11.98 18.74
N GLY A 223 -4.26 -10.95 19.54
CA GLY A 223 -3.59 -9.74 19.07
C GLY A 223 -2.20 -10.02 18.50
N TRP A 224 -1.43 -10.89 19.14
CA TRP A 224 -0.11 -11.30 18.63
C TRP A 224 -0.22 -11.99 17.28
N VAL A 225 -1.15 -12.92 17.11
CA VAL A 225 -1.35 -13.63 15.83
C VAL A 225 -1.68 -12.63 14.71
N GLY A 226 -2.58 -11.69 14.95
CA GLY A 226 -2.94 -10.65 13.97
C GLY A 226 -1.75 -9.74 13.62
N ALA A 227 -1.00 -9.26 14.63
CA ALA A 227 0.13 -8.39 14.40
C ALA A 227 1.31 -9.09 13.69
N VAL A 228 1.58 -10.37 14.00
CA VAL A 228 2.56 -11.20 13.29
C VAL A 228 2.13 -11.38 11.82
N TYR A 229 0.85 -11.66 11.58
CA TYR A 229 0.32 -11.75 10.23
C TYR A 229 0.54 -10.46 9.44
N VAL A 230 0.18 -9.31 10.03
CA VAL A 230 0.39 -8.00 9.40
C VAL A 230 1.87 -7.74 9.12
N GLY A 231 2.75 -8.00 10.08
CA GLY A 231 4.19 -7.81 9.91
C GLY A 231 4.80 -8.67 8.81
N LEU A 232 4.34 -9.92 8.67
CA LEU A 232 4.84 -10.83 7.65
C LEU A 232 4.22 -10.53 6.27
N PHE A 233 2.90 -10.48 6.17
CA PHE A 233 2.21 -10.46 4.88
C PHE A 233 2.04 -9.05 4.31
N GLU A 234 1.75 -8.04 5.14
CA GLU A 234 1.67 -6.66 4.67
C GLU A 234 3.04 -6.01 4.53
N MET A 235 3.83 -6.03 5.60
CA MET A 235 5.06 -5.26 5.69
C MET A 235 6.31 -6.02 5.21
N GLY A 236 6.19 -7.32 4.89
CA GLY A 236 7.31 -8.20 4.56
C GLY A 236 7.16 -8.89 3.21
N ILE A 237 6.46 -10.01 3.19
CA ILE A 237 6.37 -10.93 2.05
C ILE A 237 5.80 -10.23 0.80
N ALA A 238 4.71 -9.46 0.96
CA ALA A 238 4.08 -8.78 -0.17
C ALA A 238 5.04 -7.84 -0.90
N PHE A 239 5.86 -7.08 -0.16
CA PHE A 239 6.87 -6.20 -0.77
C PHE A 239 7.93 -6.98 -1.54
N LEU A 240 8.41 -8.11 -1.01
CA LEU A 240 9.40 -8.94 -1.71
C LEU A 240 8.81 -9.60 -2.96
N LEU A 241 7.57 -10.08 -2.89
CA LEU A 241 6.86 -10.65 -4.03
C LEU A 241 6.63 -9.61 -5.11
N TRP A 242 6.18 -8.42 -4.73
CA TRP A 242 5.96 -7.32 -5.67
C TRP A 242 7.25 -6.89 -6.35
N GLN A 243 8.33 -6.78 -5.60
CA GLN A 243 9.64 -6.48 -6.17
C GLN A 243 10.11 -7.59 -7.11
N ALA A 244 9.96 -8.86 -6.74
CA ALA A 244 10.29 -9.98 -7.60
C ALA A 244 9.47 -9.93 -8.91
N ALA A 245 8.19 -9.58 -8.83
CA ALA A 245 7.35 -9.38 -10.02
C ALA A 245 7.90 -8.31 -10.96
N LEU A 246 8.31 -7.17 -10.40
CA LEU A 246 8.87 -6.05 -11.19
C LEU A 246 10.24 -6.38 -11.80
N LEU A 247 11.04 -7.21 -11.13
CA LEU A 247 12.36 -7.64 -11.65
C LEU A 247 12.28 -8.65 -12.79
N HIS A 248 11.22 -9.48 -12.83
CA HIS A 248 11.07 -10.54 -13.85
C HIS A 248 10.16 -10.12 -15.02
N CYS A 249 9.60 -8.91 -15.02
CA CYS A 249 8.68 -8.49 -16.06
C CYS A 249 9.36 -7.71 -17.18
N ASP A 250 8.91 -7.95 -18.42
CA ASP A 250 9.29 -7.13 -19.58
C ASP A 250 8.53 -5.79 -19.61
N ASN A 251 7.36 -5.72 -18.94
CA ASN A 251 6.49 -4.55 -18.94
C ASN A 251 5.94 -4.25 -17.55
N THR A 252 6.62 -3.33 -16.87
CA THR A 252 6.28 -2.87 -15.53
C THR A 252 4.85 -2.33 -15.43
N ALA A 253 4.36 -1.60 -16.44
CA ALA A 253 3.02 -1.04 -16.43
C ALA A 253 1.93 -2.14 -16.47
N ARG A 254 2.20 -3.27 -17.15
CA ARG A 254 1.29 -4.42 -17.17
C ARG A 254 1.18 -5.06 -15.79
N ILE A 255 2.33 -5.28 -15.15
CA ILE A 255 2.39 -5.89 -13.80
C ILE A 255 1.74 -4.96 -12.78
N SER A 256 2.05 -3.65 -12.83
CA SER A 256 1.47 -2.69 -11.90
C SER A 256 -0.06 -2.62 -11.95
N ASN A 257 -0.68 -2.97 -13.07
CA ASN A 257 -2.14 -2.99 -13.17
C ASN A 257 -2.81 -4.06 -12.29
N TYR A 258 -2.09 -5.14 -11.93
CA TYR A 258 -2.65 -6.16 -11.05
C TYR A 258 -2.98 -5.64 -9.65
N ILE A 259 -2.34 -4.56 -9.19
CA ILE A 259 -2.63 -3.94 -7.88
C ILE A 259 -4.11 -3.54 -7.73
N TYR A 260 -4.78 -3.19 -8.84
CA TYR A 260 -6.19 -2.79 -8.83
C TYR A 260 -7.19 -3.93 -8.59
N LEU A 261 -6.72 -5.17 -8.60
CA LEU A 261 -7.51 -6.32 -8.17
C LEU A 261 -7.64 -6.38 -6.65
N SER A 262 -6.69 -5.77 -5.91
CA SER A 262 -6.67 -5.85 -4.45
C SER A 262 -7.92 -5.23 -3.79
N PRO A 263 -8.39 -4.01 -4.10
CA PRO A 263 -9.55 -3.43 -3.41
C PRO A 263 -10.86 -4.22 -3.59
N PRO A 264 -11.26 -4.69 -4.78
CA PRO A 264 -12.46 -5.52 -4.92
C PRO A 264 -12.35 -6.84 -4.16
N LEU A 265 -11.19 -7.51 -4.23
CA LEU A 265 -10.94 -8.75 -3.49
C LEU A 265 -10.97 -8.50 -1.98
N SER A 266 -10.42 -7.38 -1.54
CA SER A 266 -10.43 -7.03 -0.14
C SER A 266 -11.83 -6.75 0.39
N LEU A 267 -12.70 -6.06 -0.37
CA LEU A 267 -14.11 -5.88 0.03
C LEU A 267 -14.81 -7.22 0.22
N LEU A 268 -14.57 -8.18 -0.68
CA LEU A 268 -15.11 -9.53 -0.53
C LEU A 268 -14.60 -10.18 0.75
N LEU A 269 -13.31 -10.08 1.04
CA LEU A 269 -12.71 -10.65 2.25
C LEU A 269 -13.16 -9.93 3.52
N ILE A 270 -13.38 -8.62 3.48
CA ILE A 270 -13.96 -7.85 4.59
C ILE A 270 -15.37 -8.36 4.91
N ALA A 271 -16.21 -8.57 3.89
CA ALA A 271 -17.54 -9.13 4.10
C ALA A 271 -17.49 -10.54 4.70
N LEU A 272 -16.57 -11.39 4.23
CA LEU A 272 -16.49 -12.79 4.64
C LEU A 272 -15.80 -13.00 6.00
N LEU A 273 -14.72 -12.26 6.27
CA LEU A 273 -13.85 -12.49 7.44
C LEU A 273 -14.17 -11.56 8.61
N VAL A 274 -14.53 -10.31 8.32
CA VAL A 274 -14.89 -9.32 9.35
C VAL A 274 -16.38 -9.33 9.62
N GLY A 275 -17.17 -9.78 8.65
CA GLY A 275 -18.65 -9.79 8.75
C GLY A 275 -19.26 -8.40 8.51
N GLU A 276 -18.51 -7.46 7.92
CA GLU A 276 -19.06 -6.15 7.56
C GLU A 276 -20.07 -6.29 6.41
N HIS A 277 -21.25 -5.72 6.60
CA HIS A 277 -22.23 -5.59 5.52
C HIS A 277 -21.79 -4.47 4.57
N ILE A 278 -21.43 -4.83 3.32
CA ILE A 278 -20.88 -3.86 2.36
C ILE A 278 -21.98 -2.91 1.90
N HIS A 279 -21.80 -1.62 2.20
CA HIS A 279 -22.75 -0.58 1.83
C HIS A 279 -22.69 -0.32 0.31
N PRO A 280 -23.83 -0.15 -0.39
CA PRO A 280 -23.86 0.15 -1.83
C PRO A 280 -23.01 1.37 -2.22
N ALA A 281 -22.99 2.41 -1.38
CA ALA A 281 -22.15 3.59 -1.58
C ALA A 281 -20.66 3.26 -1.60
N THR A 282 -20.22 2.26 -0.82
CA THR A 282 -18.82 1.80 -0.85
C THR A 282 -18.46 1.19 -2.20
N ILE A 283 -19.34 0.38 -2.77
CA ILE A 283 -19.16 -0.22 -4.11
C ILE A 283 -19.11 0.87 -5.19
N ALA A 284 -20.07 1.79 -5.15
CA ALA A 284 -20.14 2.90 -6.12
C ALA A 284 -18.91 3.83 -6.01
N GLY A 285 -18.54 4.21 -4.78
CA GLY A 285 -17.39 5.07 -4.54
C GLY A 285 -16.06 4.41 -4.88
N LEU A 286 -15.89 3.12 -4.57
CA LEU A 286 -14.72 2.35 -5.01
C LEU A 286 -14.64 2.30 -6.53
N GLY A 287 -15.76 2.09 -7.22
CA GLY A 287 -15.83 2.14 -8.68
C GLY A 287 -15.33 3.47 -9.24
N LEU A 288 -15.74 4.60 -8.65
CA LEU A 288 -15.26 5.94 -9.02
C LEU A 288 -13.76 6.10 -8.72
N ILE A 289 -13.26 5.65 -7.57
CA ILE A 289 -11.84 5.71 -7.22
C ILE A 289 -11.00 4.93 -8.25
N LEU A 290 -11.39 3.69 -8.56
CA LEU A 290 -10.69 2.87 -9.54
C LEU A 290 -10.76 3.47 -10.95
N LEU A 291 -11.90 4.07 -11.34
CA LEU A 291 -12.04 4.79 -12.59
C LEU A 291 -11.10 6.01 -12.65
N GLY A 292 -11.03 6.81 -11.58
CA GLY A 292 -10.12 7.94 -11.49
C GLY A 292 -8.67 7.50 -11.67
N VAL A 293 -8.25 6.46 -10.98
CA VAL A 293 -6.90 5.89 -11.11
C VAL A 293 -6.66 5.34 -12.54
N ALA A 294 -7.63 4.68 -13.16
CA ALA A 294 -7.54 4.19 -14.54
C ALA A 294 -7.40 5.34 -15.56
N ILE A 295 -8.11 6.45 -15.35
CA ILE A 295 -7.97 7.69 -16.16
C ILE A 295 -6.55 8.23 -16.02
N GLN A 296 -6.05 8.35 -14.80
CA GLN A 296 -4.70 8.85 -14.51
C GLN A 296 -3.62 8.05 -15.23
N GLN A 297 -3.73 6.74 -15.25
CA GLN A 297 -2.77 5.85 -15.92
C GLN A 297 -2.94 5.83 -17.45
N GLY A 298 -3.91 6.54 -18.01
CA GLY A 298 -4.20 6.55 -19.43
C GLY A 298 -4.75 5.22 -19.96
N LEU A 299 -5.23 4.33 -19.09
CA LEU A 299 -5.82 3.04 -19.47
C LEU A 299 -7.07 3.24 -20.32
N VAL A 300 -7.93 4.20 -19.93
CA VAL A 300 -9.15 4.54 -20.64
C VAL A 300 -8.83 5.00 -22.07
N ARG A 301 -7.83 5.88 -22.24
CA ARG A 301 -7.39 6.34 -23.57
C ARG A 301 -6.84 5.20 -24.43
N ARG A 302 -6.06 4.29 -23.85
CA ARG A 302 -5.52 3.12 -24.57
C ARG A 302 -6.64 2.18 -25.04
N LEU A 303 -7.67 1.97 -24.23
CA LEU A 303 -8.82 1.14 -24.58
C LEU A 303 -9.66 1.77 -25.70
N LEU A 304 -9.89 3.10 -25.65
CA LEU A 304 -10.61 3.82 -26.69
C LEU A 304 -9.86 3.79 -28.03
N LEU A 305 -8.55 3.99 -28.02
CA LEU A 305 -7.72 3.94 -29.24
C LEU A 305 -7.67 2.53 -29.84
N ARG A 306 -7.66 1.46 -29.02
CA ARG A 306 -7.73 0.08 -29.52
C ARG A 306 -9.05 -0.27 -30.18
N ARG A 307 -10.18 0.33 -29.73
CA ARG A 307 -11.50 0.15 -30.37
C ARG A 307 -11.63 0.90 -31.70
N GLN A 308 -10.81 1.91 -31.93
CA GLN A 308 -10.81 2.70 -33.17
C GLN A 308 -9.82 2.17 -34.23
N ALA A 309 -8.94 1.23 -33.84
CA ALA A 309 -8.09 0.56 -34.80
C ALA A 309 -8.98 -0.28 -35.74
N PRO A 310 -8.98 -0.06 -37.07
CA PRO A 310 -9.78 -0.85 -37.98
C PRO A 310 -9.34 -2.31 -37.89
N LEU A 311 -10.32 -3.21 -37.86
CA LEU A 311 -10.11 -4.64 -38.06
C LEU A 311 -9.66 -4.85 -39.51
N ASN A 312 -8.39 -4.55 -39.80
CA ASN A 312 -7.80 -4.98 -41.06
C ASN A 312 -7.67 -6.53 -40.98
N LYS A 313 -8.62 -7.17 -41.64
CA LYS A 313 -8.54 -8.58 -42.02
C LYS A 313 -7.49 -8.76 -43.11
#